data_c1f8fb71750fd2c30d78aca6a01cd53c
#
_entry.id   c1f8fb71750fd2c30d78aca6a01cd53c
#
_cell.length_a   1.000
_cell.length_b   1.000
_cell.length_c   1.000
_cell.angle_alpha   90.00
_cell.angle_beta   90.00
_cell.angle_gamma   90.00
#
_symmetry.space_group_name_H-M   'P 1'
#
loop_
_entity.id
_entity.type
_entity.pdbx_description
1 polymer ?
#
loop_
_entity_poly.entity_id
_entity_poly.type
_entity_poly.pdbx_seq_one_letter_code
_entity_poly.pdbx_strand_id
1 'polypeptide(L)'
;MRTWTKRDPVKNYFPLPNEIYHLGLSHGAIAVYGYLLRIEDRRTYQCHPSYATIGKAVGMSNNTVRKYVQELEERGLIRTERTSIITRDGRKQNGSLLYTILPIQFSIGEFYQRQMDAVDRAKERQRVARRMEQTSVCNSRYVSLRPVAVTEKTVGPIGAKRGIAAGLRVPAGPRRR
;
A
#
# COMPACT_ATOMS: atom_id res chain seq x y z
N MET A 1 -40.61 5.09 35.23
CA MET A 1 -39.92 4.98 33.91
C MET A 1 -39.13 6.25 33.66
N ARG A 2 -37.82 6.17 33.41
CA ARG A 2 -37.02 7.32 32.99
C ARG A 2 -37.33 7.63 31.52
N THR A 3 -37.95 8.78 31.26
CA THR A 3 -38.17 9.27 29.90
C THR A 3 -36.85 9.90 29.38
N TRP A 4 -36.29 9.34 28.37
CA TRP A 4 -35.11 9.91 27.73
C TRP A 4 -35.53 11.09 26.86
N THR A 5 -34.84 12.22 27.02
CA THR A 5 -35.00 13.37 26.12
C THR A 5 -34.62 12.98 24.69
N LYS A 6 -35.44 13.39 23.71
CA LYS A 6 -35.12 13.18 22.30
C LYS A 6 -33.77 13.86 21.98
N ARG A 7 -32.88 13.12 21.30
CA ARG A 7 -31.62 13.71 20.80
C ARG A 7 -31.96 14.77 19.76
N ASP A 8 -31.32 15.95 19.88
CA ASP A 8 -31.40 16.96 18.83
C ASP A 8 -30.28 16.69 17.80
N PRO A 9 -30.57 16.12 16.60
CA PRO A 9 -29.56 15.77 15.61
C PRO A 9 -28.91 17.00 14.99
N VAL A 10 -29.55 18.15 15.05
CA VAL A 10 -29.02 19.38 14.43
C VAL A 10 -27.91 20.00 15.26
N LYS A 11 -28.00 19.96 16.58
CA LYS A 11 -27.05 20.63 17.49
C LYS A 11 -25.90 19.74 17.95
N ASN A 12 -26.14 18.45 18.14
CA ASN A 12 -25.19 17.52 18.78
C ASN A 12 -24.90 16.29 17.93
N TYR A 13 -25.07 16.37 16.63
CA TYR A 13 -24.90 15.24 15.71
C TYR A 13 -24.16 15.67 14.43
N PHE A 14 -23.29 14.80 13.94
CA PHE A 14 -22.71 14.87 12.61
C PHE A 14 -22.86 13.51 11.92
N PRO A 15 -23.10 13.46 10.61
CA PRO A 15 -23.22 12.19 9.90
C PRO A 15 -21.85 11.54 9.72
N LEU A 16 -21.73 10.25 10.07
CA LEU A 16 -20.58 9.43 9.74
C LEU A 16 -21.05 8.34 8.78
N PRO A 17 -20.43 8.18 7.60
CA PRO A 17 -20.81 7.14 6.65
C PRO A 17 -20.66 5.74 7.27
N ASN A 18 -21.65 4.89 7.08
CA ASN A 18 -21.64 3.53 7.64
C ASN A 18 -20.54 2.66 7.03
N GLU A 19 -20.22 2.88 5.76
CA GLU A 19 -19.22 2.15 4.98
C GLU A 19 -17.80 2.29 5.54
N ILE A 20 -17.56 3.29 6.38
CA ILE A 20 -16.23 3.52 7.01
C ILE A 20 -15.74 2.27 7.77
N TYR A 21 -16.66 1.50 8.35
CA TYR A 21 -16.34 0.30 9.10
C TYR A 21 -15.96 -0.90 8.22
N HIS A 22 -16.28 -0.85 6.93
CA HIS A 22 -16.00 -1.91 5.96
C HIS A 22 -14.69 -1.69 5.19
N LEU A 23 -14.09 -0.49 5.29
CA LEU A 23 -12.87 -0.14 4.56
C LEU A 23 -11.58 -0.71 5.20
N GLY A 24 -11.68 -1.45 6.29
CA GLY A 24 -10.53 -2.05 6.97
C GLY A 24 -9.58 -1.02 7.59
N LEU A 25 -10.13 0.10 8.06
CA LEU A 25 -9.39 1.15 8.76
C LEU A 25 -9.11 0.77 10.21
N SER A 26 -8.02 1.28 10.74
CA SER A 26 -7.76 1.19 12.17
C SER A 26 -8.77 2.04 12.97
N HIS A 27 -9.07 1.64 14.20
CA HIS A 27 -10.00 2.37 15.07
C HIS A 27 -9.57 3.83 15.29
N GLY A 28 -8.25 4.09 15.36
CA GLY A 28 -7.73 5.44 15.50
C GLY A 28 -7.91 6.29 14.24
N ALA A 29 -7.80 5.70 13.06
CA ALA A 29 -8.08 6.38 11.80
C ALA A 29 -9.57 6.76 11.70
N ILE A 30 -10.48 5.86 12.10
CA ILE A 30 -11.92 6.16 12.15
C ILE A 30 -12.22 7.33 13.11
N ALA A 31 -11.58 7.34 14.29
CA ALA A 31 -11.74 8.41 15.25
C ALA A 31 -11.24 9.77 14.72
N VAL A 32 -10.08 9.79 14.05
CA VAL A 32 -9.52 11.00 13.42
C VAL A 32 -10.43 11.46 12.28
N TYR A 33 -10.89 10.55 11.42
CA TYR A 33 -11.81 10.86 10.32
C TYR A 33 -13.12 11.46 10.83
N GLY A 34 -13.73 10.85 11.85
CA GLY A 34 -14.94 11.38 12.48
C GLY A 34 -14.75 12.79 13.07
N TYR A 35 -13.58 13.07 13.66
CA TYR A 35 -13.25 14.42 14.13
C TYR A 35 -13.14 15.42 12.98
N LEU A 36 -12.50 15.06 11.87
CA LEU A 36 -12.38 15.91 10.69
C LEU A 36 -13.76 16.23 10.09
N LEU A 37 -14.65 15.25 9.93
CA LEU A 37 -16.03 15.42 9.49
C LEU A 37 -16.84 16.33 10.41
N ARG A 38 -16.56 16.29 11.72
CA ARG A 38 -17.25 17.17 12.69
C ARG A 38 -16.92 18.64 12.49
N ILE A 39 -15.68 18.95 12.11
CA ILE A 39 -15.17 20.32 12.03
C ILE A 39 -15.05 20.86 10.60
N GLU A 40 -15.36 20.05 9.59
CA GLU A 40 -15.32 20.47 8.19
C GLU A 40 -16.30 21.62 7.90
N ASP A 41 -15.93 22.48 6.99
CA ASP A 41 -16.89 23.38 6.35
C ASP A 41 -17.67 22.60 5.29
N ARG A 42 -18.97 22.44 5.50
CA ARG A 42 -19.87 21.68 4.61
C ARG A 42 -20.00 22.25 3.18
N ARG A 43 -19.52 23.45 2.94
CA ARG A 43 -19.53 24.08 1.60
C ARG A 43 -18.29 23.71 0.79
N THR A 44 -17.15 23.65 1.47
CA THR A 44 -15.84 23.41 0.85
C THR A 44 -15.32 21.99 1.11
N TYR A 45 -15.90 21.27 2.08
CA TYR A 45 -15.43 19.98 2.58
C TYR A 45 -13.98 20.04 3.08
N GLN A 46 -13.60 21.19 3.61
CA GLN A 46 -12.23 21.47 4.03
C GLN A 46 -12.17 21.85 5.53
N CYS A 47 -11.06 21.49 6.15
CA CYS A 47 -10.71 21.94 7.49
C CYS A 47 -9.19 22.01 7.65
N HIS A 48 -8.70 22.75 8.64
CA HIS A 48 -7.26 22.96 8.84
C HIS A 48 -6.82 22.88 10.30
N PRO A 49 -7.23 21.82 11.05
CA PRO A 49 -6.76 21.65 12.41
C PRO A 49 -5.27 21.26 12.44
N SER A 50 -4.58 21.68 13.51
CA SER A 50 -3.24 21.18 13.77
C SER A 50 -3.27 19.73 14.30
N TYR A 51 -2.18 18.98 14.17
CA TYR A 51 -2.07 17.66 14.79
C TYR A 51 -2.30 17.68 16.30
N ALA A 52 -1.85 18.74 16.97
CA ALA A 52 -2.07 18.92 18.40
C ALA A 52 -3.56 19.10 18.73
N THR A 53 -4.29 19.83 17.90
CA THR A 53 -5.74 20.04 18.05
C THR A 53 -6.49 18.73 17.87
N ILE A 54 -6.16 17.96 16.82
CA ILE A 54 -6.74 16.63 16.58
C ILE A 54 -6.40 15.71 17.75
N GLY A 55 -5.11 15.62 18.12
CA GLY A 55 -4.64 14.75 19.19
C GLY A 55 -5.31 15.02 20.54
N LYS A 56 -5.49 16.30 20.88
CA LYS A 56 -6.22 16.70 22.10
C LYS A 56 -7.69 16.26 22.06
N ALA A 57 -8.34 16.37 20.89
CA ALA A 57 -9.75 16.03 20.74
C ALA A 57 -9.99 14.50 20.78
N VAL A 58 -9.07 13.71 20.23
CA VAL A 58 -9.20 12.25 20.09
C VAL A 58 -8.44 11.50 21.21
N GLY A 59 -7.69 12.20 22.06
CA GLY A 59 -6.88 11.58 23.12
C GLY A 59 -5.63 10.87 22.63
N MET A 60 -4.99 11.38 21.57
CA MET A 60 -3.84 10.74 20.92
C MET A 60 -2.64 11.69 20.82
N SER A 61 -1.43 11.12 20.77
CA SER A 61 -0.21 11.87 20.52
C SER A 61 -0.12 12.40 19.08
N ASN A 62 0.64 13.48 18.85
CA ASN A 62 0.82 14.06 17.51
C ASN A 62 1.38 13.05 16.49
N ASN A 63 2.30 12.20 16.93
CA ASN A 63 2.89 11.17 16.06
C ASN A 63 1.86 10.11 15.68
N THR A 64 0.98 9.74 16.61
CA THR A 64 -0.12 8.81 16.36
C THR A 64 -1.13 9.39 15.39
N VAL A 65 -1.51 10.66 15.59
CA VAL A 65 -2.40 11.38 14.65
C VAL A 65 -1.81 11.43 13.26
N ARG A 66 -0.51 11.76 13.13
CA ARG A 66 0.18 11.78 11.83
C ARG A 66 0.09 10.43 11.11
N LYS A 67 0.30 9.33 11.83
CA LYS A 67 0.17 7.97 11.27
C LYS A 67 -1.24 7.71 10.73
N TYR A 68 -2.27 8.08 11.49
CA TYR A 68 -3.65 7.87 11.07
C TYR A 68 -4.10 8.80 9.93
N VAL A 69 -3.60 10.03 9.91
CA VAL A 69 -3.80 10.94 8.77
C VAL A 69 -3.21 10.33 7.50
N GLN A 70 -2.00 9.79 7.58
CA GLN A 70 -1.38 9.09 6.45
C GLN A 70 -2.20 7.87 6.00
N GLU A 71 -2.69 7.05 6.94
CA GLU A 71 -3.58 5.92 6.65
C GLU A 71 -4.85 6.36 5.90
N LEU A 72 -5.48 7.45 6.33
CA LEU A 72 -6.68 8.01 5.69
C LEU A 72 -6.39 8.53 4.29
N GLU A 73 -5.22 9.13 4.07
CA GLU A 73 -4.76 9.61 2.77
C GLU A 73 -4.47 8.45 1.81
N GLU A 74 -3.78 7.39 2.29
CA GLU A 74 -3.52 6.17 1.52
C GLU A 74 -4.81 5.41 1.12
N ARG A 75 -5.86 5.56 1.92
CA ARG A 75 -7.19 5.00 1.63
C ARG A 75 -8.06 5.91 0.75
N GLY A 76 -7.58 7.11 0.41
CA GLY A 76 -8.30 8.05 -0.44
C GLY A 76 -9.52 8.69 0.23
N LEU A 77 -9.58 8.73 1.55
CA LEU A 77 -10.67 9.38 2.31
C LEU A 77 -10.45 10.87 2.49
N ILE A 78 -9.20 11.28 2.57
CA ILE A 78 -8.80 12.67 2.70
C ILE A 78 -7.64 12.98 1.77
N ARG A 79 -7.48 14.25 1.44
CA ARG A 79 -6.30 14.80 0.79
C ARG A 79 -5.70 15.86 1.69
N THR A 80 -4.38 15.87 1.83
CA THR A 80 -3.68 16.85 2.64
C THR A 80 -2.86 17.80 1.78
N GLU A 81 -2.89 19.09 2.10
CA GLU A 81 -2.09 20.12 1.45
C GLU A 81 -1.36 20.95 2.51
N ARG A 82 -0.10 21.25 2.23
CA ARG A 82 0.70 22.10 3.11
C ARG A 82 0.31 23.55 2.93
N THR A 83 0.02 24.23 4.04
CA THR A 83 -0.21 25.67 4.01
C THR A 83 1.02 26.43 4.54
N SER A 84 1.17 27.65 4.11
CA SER A 84 2.19 28.56 4.62
C SER A 84 1.54 29.87 5.09
N ILE A 85 2.03 30.37 6.20
CA ILE A 85 1.57 31.63 6.80
C ILE A 85 2.69 32.64 6.71
N ILE A 86 2.38 33.87 6.29
CA ILE A 86 3.32 34.98 6.37
C ILE A 86 3.05 35.69 7.71
N THR A 87 4.05 35.70 8.59
CA THR A 87 3.97 36.41 9.87
C THR A 87 4.00 37.92 9.65
N ARG A 88 3.63 38.72 10.68
CA ARG A 88 3.70 40.19 10.64
C ARG A 88 5.08 40.70 10.26
N ASP A 89 6.13 39.95 10.56
CA ASP A 89 7.53 40.28 10.23
C ASP A 89 7.93 39.89 8.80
N GLY A 90 6.96 39.50 7.95
CA GLY A 90 7.22 39.09 6.56
C GLY A 90 7.88 37.71 6.39
N ARG A 91 8.07 36.96 7.49
CA ARG A 91 8.66 35.63 7.45
C ARG A 91 7.64 34.57 7.08
N LYS A 92 7.96 33.71 6.11
CA LYS A 92 7.15 32.57 5.73
C LYS A 92 7.34 31.44 6.75
N GLN A 93 6.26 31.01 7.40
CA GLN A 93 6.26 29.86 8.31
C GLN A 93 5.30 28.77 7.78
N ASN A 94 5.57 27.51 8.14
CA ASN A 94 4.68 26.43 7.82
C ASN A 94 3.38 26.58 8.65
N GLY A 95 2.25 26.61 7.98
CA GLY A 95 0.94 26.55 8.59
C GLY A 95 0.51 25.13 8.98
N SER A 96 -0.70 25.01 9.53
CA SER A 96 -1.35 23.70 9.69
C SER A 96 -1.70 23.12 8.32
N LEU A 97 -1.83 21.78 8.24
CA LEU A 97 -2.29 21.14 7.01
C LEU A 97 -3.73 21.53 6.70
N LEU A 98 -4.02 21.72 5.43
CA LEU A 98 -5.36 21.78 4.91
C LEU A 98 -5.80 20.36 4.59
N TYR A 99 -6.91 19.94 5.15
CA TYR A 99 -7.53 18.64 4.88
C TYR A 99 -8.75 18.86 3.99
N THR A 100 -8.80 18.17 2.87
CA THR A 100 -9.98 18.10 2.01
C THR A 100 -10.57 16.71 2.15
N ILE A 101 -11.83 16.62 2.56
CA ILE A 101 -12.53 15.34 2.73
C ILE A 101 -13.09 14.94 1.37
N LEU A 102 -12.71 13.74 0.93
CA LEU A 102 -13.12 13.20 -0.36
C LEU A 102 -14.44 12.41 -0.23
N PRO A 103 -15.25 12.35 -1.29
CA PRO A 103 -16.44 11.51 -1.30
C PRO A 103 -16.09 10.03 -1.06
N ILE A 104 -16.69 9.42 -0.04
CA ILE A 104 -16.37 8.04 0.39
C ILE A 104 -16.61 7.00 -0.71
N GLN A 105 -17.47 7.28 -1.67
CA GLN A 105 -17.76 6.38 -2.79
C GLN A 105 -16.52 6.03 -3.60
N PHE A 106 -15.58 6.96 -3.77
CA PHE A 106 -14.31 6.69 -4.44
C PHE A 106 -13.46 5.69 -3.65
N SER A 107 -13.35 5.89 -2.34
CA SER A 107 -12.59 4.99 -1.47
C SER A 107 -13.18 3.59 -1.41
N ILE A 108 -14.52 3.47 -1.45
CA ILE A 108 -15.24 2.21 -1.52
C ILE A 108 -14.91 1.48 -2.82
N GLY A 109 -15.03 2.18 -3.96
CA GLY A 109 -14.72 1.61 -5.27
C GLY A 109 -13.29 1.09 -5.35
N GLU A 110 -12.32 1.89 -4.94
CA GLU A 110 -10.91 1.48 -4.90
C GLU A 110 -10.64 0.30 -3.94
N PHE A 111 -11.31 0.28 -2.78
CA PHE A 111 -11.15 -0.79 -1.82
C PHE A 111 -11.62 -2.14 -2.41
N TYR A 112 -12.81 -2.19 -3.01
CA TYR A 112 -13.31 -3.39 -3.66
C TYR A 112 -12.47 -3.79 -4.87
N GLN A 113 -12.01 -2.84 -5.67
CA GLN A 113 -11.12 -3.14 -6.79
C GLN A 113 -9.82 -3.78 -6.32
N ARG A 114 -9.19 -3.24 -5.29
CA ARG A 114 -7.98 -3.84 -4.69
C ARG A 114 -8.20 -5.26 -4.17
N GLN A 115 -9.38 -5.54 -3.60
CA GLN A 115 -9.74 -6.90 -3.16
C GLN A 115 -9.90 -7.85 -4.35
N MET A 116 -10.59 -7.44 -5.41
CA MET A 116 -10.74 -8.22 -6.62
C MET A 116 -9.38 -8.53 -7.27
N ASP A 117 -8.54 -7.53 -7.42
CA ASP A 117 -7.17 -7.69 -7.94
C ASP A 117 -6.32 -8.63 -7.08
N ALA A 118 -6.51 -8.62 -5.76
CA ALA A 118 -5.81 -9.54 -4.86
C ALA A 118 -6.26 -11.00 -5.06
N VAL A 119 -7.56 -11.22 -5.23
CA VAL A 119 -8.13 -12.54 -5.52
C VAL A 119 -7.64 -13.06 -6.87
N ASP A 120 -7.62 -12.23 -7.90
CA ASP A 120 -7.19 -12.63 -9.22
C ASP A 120 -5.68 -12.93 -9.27
N ARG A 121 -4.86 -12.14 -8.58
CA ARG A 121 -3.43 -12.45 -8.38
C ARG A 121 -3.22 -13.76 -7.63
N ALA A 122 -4.04 -14.06 -6.63
CA ALA A 122 -3.96 -15.33 -5.90
C ALA A 122 -4.33 -16.52 -6.79
N LYS A 123 -5.38 -16.41 -7.60
CA LYS A 123 -5.78 -17.44 -8.59
C LYS A 123 -4.68 -17.69 -9.62
N GLU A 124 -4.07 -16.62 -10.12
CA GLU A 124 -2.99 -16.74 -11.11
C GLU A 124 -1.74 -17.40 -10.52
N ARG A 125 -1.36 -17.04 -9.28
CA ARG A 125 -0.28 -17.74 -8.57
C ARG A 125 -0.55 -19.23 -8.43
N GLN A 126 -1.79 -19.62 -8.10
CA GLN A 126 -2.17 -21.03 -8.02
C GLN A 126 -2.10 -21.74 -9.37
N ARG A 127 -2.53 -21.07 -10.45
CA ARG A 127 -2.42 -21.62 -11.82
C ARG A 127 -0.97 -21.87 -12.21
N VAL A 128 -0.10 -20.90 -11.95
CA VAL A 128 1.34 -21.00 -12.23
C VAL A 128 1.97 -22.13 -11.41
N ALA A 129 1.66 -22.20 -10.11
CA ALA A 129 2.17 -23.26 -9.24
C ALA A 129 1.75 -24.66 -9.75
N ARG A 130 0.48 -24.86 -10.07
CA ARG A 130 -0.01 -26.14 -10.65
C ARG A 130 0.68 -26.49 -11.97
N ARG A 131 0.91 -25.49 -12.83
CA ARG A 131 1.64 -25.72 -14.10
C ARG A 131 3.09 -26.14 -13.86
N MET A 132 3.78 -25.50 -12.90
CA MET A 132 5.14 -25.84 -12.50
C MET A 132 5.23 -27.26 -11.93
N GLU A 133 4.29 -27.66 -11.08
CA GLU A 133 4.23 -29.02 -10.53
C GLU A 133 4.02 -30.06 -11.64
N GLN A 134 3.11 -29.83 -12.58
CA GLN A 134 2.90 -30.72 -13.72
C GLN A 134 4.14 -30.87 -14.60
N THR A 135 4.86 -29.76 -14.83
CA THR A 135 6.09 -29.77 -15.61
C THR A 135 7.20 -30.53 -14.89
N SER A 136 7.33 -30.38 -13.57
CA SER A 136 8.34 -31.10 -12.78
C SER A 136 8.08 -32.62 -12.76
N VAL A 137 6.82 -33.02 -12.64
CA VAL A 137 6.42 -34.44 -12.69
C VAL A 137 6.70 -35.04 -14.08
N CYS A 138 6.42 -34.31 -15.16
CA CYS A 138 6.77 -34.77 -16.51
C CYS A 138 8.28 -34.91 -16.70
N ASN A 139 9.08 -33.97 -16.24
CA ASN A 139 10.55 -34.04 -16.33
C ASN A 139 11.11 -35.19 -15.50
N SER A 140 10.59 -35.45 -14.31
CA SER A 140 11.00 -36.58 -13.47
C SER A 140 10.73 -37.95 -14.17
N ARG A 141 9.59 -38.09 -14.83
CA ARG A 141 9.26 -39.29 -15.62
C ARG A 141 10.16 -39.45 -16.83
N TYR A 142 10.57 -38.35 -17.48
CA TYR A 142 11.45 -38.41 -18.66
C TYR A 142 12.88 -38.80 -18.28
N VAL A 143 13.37 -38.41 -17.10
CA VAL A 143 14.69 -38.78 -16.60
C VAL A 143 14.74 -40.27 -16.22
N SER A 144 13.65 -40.85 -15.73
CA SER A 144 13.57 -42.28 -15.36
C SER A 144 13.43 -43.23 -16.57
N LEU A 145 13.19 -42.73 -17.78
CA LEU A 145 12.99 -43.51 -18.99
C LEU A 145 14.21 -43.53 -19.92
N ARG A 146 15.35 -42.96 -19.55
CA ARG A 146 16.58 -43.10 -20.34
C ARG A 146 17.28 -44.39 -19.93
N PRO A 147 17.33 -45.42 -20.81
CA PRO A 147 18.20 -46.56 -20.60
C PRO A 147 19.65 -46.08 -20.76
N VAL A 148 20.44 -46.28 -19.73
CA VAL A 148 21.89 -46.08 -19.78
C VAL A 148 22.49 -47.20 -20.64
N ALA A 149 22.64 -46.94 -21.91
CA ALA A 149 23.50 -47.76 -22.74
C ALA A 149 24.94 -47.29 -22.58
N VAL A 150 25.63 -47.84 -21.62
CA VAL A 150 27.09 -47.73 -21.51
C VAL A 150 27.67 -48.79 -22.45
N THR A 151 28.11 -48.37 -23.61
CA THR A 151 29.10 -49.16 -24.37
C THR A 151 30.45 -48.53 -24.14
N GLU A 152 31.24 -49.17 -23.28
CA GLU A 152 32.68 -48.98 -23.23
C GLU A 152 33.28 -49.35 -24.56
N LYS A 153 33.90 -48.40 -25.25
CA LYS A 153 34.93 -48.66 -26.24
C LYS A 153 36.20 -47.97 -25.83
N THR A 154 37.07 -48.77 -25.29
CA THR A 154 38.52 -48.55 -25.17
C THR A 154 39.11 -48.07 -26.50
N VAL A 155 39.71 -46.88 -26.52
CA VAL A 155 40.70 -46.47 -27.50
C VAL A 155 41.79 -45.68 -26.80
N GLY A 156 43.01 -46.15 -26.97
CA GLY A 156 44.24 -45.73 -26.34
C GLY A 156 44.78 -44.34 -26.77
N PRO A 157 45.97 -43.95 -26.27
CA PRO A 157 46.40 -42.56 -26.23
C PRO A 157 47.13 -42.15 -27.50
N ILE A 158 46.79 -41.00 -28.06
CA ILE A 158 47.59 -40.31 -29.06
C ILE A 158 47.67 -38.79 -28.78
N GLY A 159 48.95 -38.42 -28.53
CA GLY A 159 49.53 -37.16 -29.09
C GLY A 159 49.16 -35.83 -28.47
N ALA A 160 50.09 -35.33 -27.70
CA ALA A 160 50.21 -33.91 -27.38
C ALA A 160 50.41 -33.04 -28.62
N LYS A 161 49.72 -31.93 -28.74
CA LYS A 161 50.21 -30.70 -29.38
C LYS A 161 49.63 -29.44 -28.79
N ARG A 162 50.54 -28.56 -28.54
CA ARG A 162 50.54 -27.17 -28.05
C ARG A 162 49.51 -26.24 -28.73
N GLY A 163 49.02 -25.26 -27.96
CA GLY A 163 49.06 -23.88 -28.40
C GLY A 163 47.76 -23.14 -28.46
N ILE A 164 47.81 -22.05 -27.81
CA ILE A 164 47.28 -20.71 -28.08
C ILE A 164 46.18 -20.23 -27.13
N ALA A 165 46.65 -19.30 -26.29
CA ALA A 165 45.86 -18.39 -25.50
C ALA A 165 45.09 -17.39 -26.39
N ALA A 166 43.83 -17.15 -26.08
CA ALA A 166 43.15 -15.96 -26.52
C ALA A 166 42.21 -15.49 -25.38
N GLY A 167 42.56 -14.35 -24.82
CA GLY A 167 41.86 -13.70 -23.75
C GLY A 167 40.48 -13.18 -24.19
N LEU A 168 39.48 -13.42 -23.38
CA LEU A 168 38.20 -12.70 -23.45
C LEU A 168 38.18 -11.63 -22.39
N ARG A 169 38.21 -10.38 -22.85
CA ARG A 169 37.95 -9.19 -22.05
C ARG A 169 36.46 -9.10 -21.72
N VAL A 170 36.16 -8.98 -20.46
CA VAL A 170 34.82 -8.61 -19.94
C VAL A 170 34.72 -7.11 -20.00
N PRO A 171 33.64 -6.50 -20.57
CA PRO A 171 33.44 -5.06 -20.49
C PRO A 171 32.84 -4.65 -19.15
N ALA A 172 33.43 -3.61 -18.54
CA ALA A 172 32.97 -2.98 -17.32
C ALA A 172 31.67 -2.19 -17.57
N GLY A 173 30.68 -2.38 -16.70
CA GLY A 173 29.44 -1.63 -16.69
C GLY A 173 29.59 -0.20 -16.14
N PRO A 174 28.67 0.75 -16.46
CA PRO A 174 28.82 2.15 -16.14
C PRO A 174 28.52 2.46 -14.67
N ARG A 175 29.40 3.25 -14.05
CA ARG A 175 29.22 3.87 -12.73
C ARG A 175 28.16 4.97 -12.82
N ARG A 176 27.16 4.91 -11.94
CA ARG A 176 26.24 6.03 -11.71
C ARG A 176 26.86 7.05 -10.75
N ARG A 177 26.79 8.30 -11.14
CA ARG A 177 26.97 9.45 -10.26
C ARG A 177 25.65 9.76 -9.55
#